data_d84f25ce0fdced11e1a226a3dc769d6a
#
_entry.id   d84f25ce0fdced11e1a226a3dc769d6a
#
_cell.length_a   1.000
_cell.length_b   1.000
_cell.length_c   1.000
_cell.angle_alpha   90.00
_cell.angle_beta   90.00
_cell.angle_gamma   90.00
#
_symmetry.space_group_name_H-M   'P 1'
#
loop_
_entity.id
_entity.type
_entity.pdbx_description
1 polymer ?
#
loop_
_entity_poly.entity_id
_entity_poly.type
_entity_poly.pdbx_seq_one_letter_code
_entity_poly.pdbx_strand_id
1 'polypeptide(L)'
;MSGLSAERAYAEAVEQLPLRAGRRDRWSDRAVFWAAVRYGVGEIRPGTWAAAADRWTRLWEVARREHLPPIPGIPEVDNLPSTASAAERGIAQARAVVGKRR
;
A
#
# COMPACT_ATOMS: atom_id res chain seq x y z
N MET A 1 14.49 6.18 -9.00
CA MET A 1 14.24 5.75 -8.76
C MET A 1 13.74 5.22 -8.18
N SER A 2 13.55 4.98 -7.86
CA SER A 2 13.27 4.25 -7.47
C SER A 2 12.30 3.85 -6.81
N GLY A 3 11.64 3.32 -6.71
CA GLY A 3 10.53 2.85 -6.05
C GLY A 3 10.88 1.75 -5.12
N LEU A 4 9.86 1.25 -4.45
CA LEU A 4 10.02 0.18 -3.53
C LEU A 4 10.23 -1.11 -4.31
N SER A 5 11.16 -1.94 -3.89
CA SER A 5 11.33 -3.24 -4.51
C SER A 5 10.33 -4.22 -3.91
N ALA A 6 10.13 -5.35 -4.58
CA ALA A 6 9.20 -6.36 -4.09
C ALA A 6 9.63 -6.89 -2.72
N GLU A 7 10.91 -7.07 -2.54
CA GLU A 7 11.41 -7.56 -1.26
C GLU A 7 11.18 -6.55 -0.14
N ARG A 8 11.41 -5.29 -0.42
CA ARG A 8 11.19 -4.26 0.58
C ARG A 8 9.71 -4.08 0.87
N ALA A 9 8.88 -4.24 -0.14
CA ALA A 9 7.44 -4.20 0.07
C ALA A 9 7.00 -5.33 0.97
N TYR A 10 7.59 -6.52 0.79
CA TYR A 10 7.25 -7.65 1.64
C TYR A 10 7.70 -7.38 3.07
N ALA A 11 8.90 -6.82 3.24
CA ALA A 11 9.41 -6.48 4.56
C ALA A 11 8.51 -5.47 5.25
N GLU A 12 8.00 -4.51 4.49
CA GLU A 12 7.07 -3.54 5.04
C GLU A 12 5.80 -4.22 5.51
N ALA A 13 5.27 -5.16 4.73
CA ALA A 13 4.07 -5.89 5.12
C ALA A 13 4.32 -6.68 6.40
N VAL A 14 5.48 -7.33 6.50
CA VAL A 14 5.83 -8.08 7.69
C VAL A 14 5.81 -7.17 8.91
N GLU A 15 6.29 -5.95 8.75
CA GLU A 15 6.39 -5.00 9.83
C GLU A 15 5.04 -4.35 10.18
N GLN A 16 4.28 -4.00 9.19
CA GLN A 16 3.06 -3.23 9.41
C GLN A 16 1.83 -4.06 9.76
N LEU A 17 1.73 -5.27 9.26
CA LEU A 17 0.55 -6.07 9.54
C LEU A 17 0.27 -6.26 11.04
N PRO A 18 1.28 -6.55 11.86
CA PRO A 18 1.01 -6.69 13.30
C PRO A 18 0.54 -5.40 13.95
N LEU A 19 0.87 -4.27 13.35
CA LEU A 19 0.51 -2.98 13.93
C LEU A 19 -0.94 -2.60 13.67
N ARG A 20 -1.59 -3.29 12.76
CA ARG A 20 -2.98 -2.96 12.43
C ARG A 20 -3.93 -3.13 13.60
N ALA A 21 -3.66 -4.09 14.48
CA ALA A 21 -4.53 -4.33 15.63
C ALA A 21 -4.60 -3.08 16.51
N GLY A 22 -3.51 -2.34 16.61
CA GLY A 22 -3.48 -1.13 17.41
C GLY A 22 -3.64 0.13 16.58
N ARG A 23 -3.96 -0.04 15.30
CA ARG A 23 -4.12 1.07 14.37
C ARG A 23 -2.88 1.95 14.28
N ARG A 24 -1.73 1.32 14.32
CA ARG A 24 -0.47 2.03 14.21
C ARG A 24 0.25 1.76 12.90
N ASP A 25 -0.34 0.96 12.04
CA ASP A 25 0.29 0.60 10.78
C ASP A 25 0.33 1.80 9.83
N ARG A 26 1.44 1.92 9.11
CA ARG A 26 1.62 2.97 8.14
C ARG A 26 2.19 2.34 6.89
N TRP A 27 1.56 2.60 5.77
CA TRP A 27 1.94 1.96 4.51
C TRP A 27 2.47 3.01 3.56
N SER A 28 3.59 2.71 2.95
CA SER A 28 4.18 3.64 1.99
C SER A 28 3.39 3.69 0.70
N ASP A 29 2.63 2.64 0.41
CA ASP A 29 1.84 2.57 -0.81
C ASP A 29 0.70 1.61 -0.57
N ARG A 30 -0.49 1.95 -1.06
CA ARG A 30 -1.64 1.06 -0.95
C ARG A 30 -1.37 -0.29 -1.56
N ALA A 31 -0.52 -0.33 -2.60
CA ALA A 31 -0.22 -1.58 -3.26
C ALA A 31 0.40 -2.60 -2.32
N VAL A 32 1.21 -2.15 -1.37
CA VAL A 32 1.81 -3.07 -0.41
C VAL A 32 0.73 -3.74 0.44
N PHE A 33 -0.19 -2.92 0.95
CA PHE A 33 -1.28 -3.45 1.77
C PHE A 33 -2.17 -4.41 0.98
N TRP A 34 -2.59 -3.99 -0.22
CA TRP A 34 -3.52 -4.82 -1.00
C TRP A 34 -2.86 -6.08 -1.53
N ALA A 35 -1.56 -6.02 -1.84
CA ALA A 35 -0.84 -7.22 -2.21
C ALA A 35 -0.80 -8.17 -1.01
N ALA A 36 -0.64 -7.62 0.20
CA ALA A 36 -0.63 -8.45 1.41
C ALA A 36 -1.97 -9.14 1.62
N VAL A 37 -3.05 -8.42 1.37
CA VAL A 37 -4.40 -9.00 1.49
C VAL A 37 -4.57 -10.14 0.49
N ARG A 38 -4.13 -9.92 -0.75
CA ARG A 38 -4.27 -10.94 -1.78
C ARG A 38 -3.38 -12.14 -1.56
N TYR A 39 -2.22 -11.91 -0.97
CA TYR A 39 -1.30 -12.99 -0.65
C TYR A 39 -1.84 -13.82 0.51
N GLY A 40 -2.48 -13.17 1.45
CA GLY A 40 -3.00 -13.82 2.64
C GLY A 40 -2.24 -13.30 3.84
N VAL A 41 -2.86 -12.40 4.59
CA VAL A 41 -2.16 -11.73 5.69
C VAL A 41 -1.60 -12.69 6.72
N GLY A 42 -2.23 -13.83 6.92
CA GLY A 42 -1.73 -14.81 7.88
C GLY A 42 -0.50 -15.56 7.41
N GLU A 43 -0.18 -15.44 6.11
CA GLU A 43 0.96 -16.13 5.54
C GLU A 43 2.20 -15.25 5.53
N ILE A 44 2.06 -13.97 5.79
CA ILE A 44 3.18 -13.05 5.74
C ILE A 44 3.85 -12.98 7.08
N ARG A 45 5.07 -13.50 7.19
CA ARG A 45 5.81 -13.60 8.43
C ARG A 45 7.28 -13.32 8.22
N PRO A 46 7.98 -12.94 9.29
CA PRO A 46 9.42 -12.72 9.17
C PRO A 46 10.13 -13.99 8.73
N GLY A 47 11.12 -13.84 7.90
CA GLY A 47 11.94 -14.97 7.48
C GLY A 47 11.33 -15.86 6.41
N THR A 48 10.24 -15.43 5.80
CA THR A 48 9.60 -16.26 4.78
C THR A 48 9.76 -15.72 3.36
N TRP A 49 10.61 -14.72 3.18
CA TRP A 49 10.77 -14.09 1.86
C TRP A 49 11.15 -15.09 0.77
N ALA A 50 12.09 -16.00 1.06
CA ALA A 50 12.54 -16.92 0.03
C ALA A 50 11.37 -17.74 -0.54
N ALA A 51 10.46 -18.15 0.32
CA ALA A 51 9.33 -18.94 -0.14
C ALA A 51 8.26 -18.06 -0.77
N ALA A 52 8.18 -16.79 -0.37
CA ALA A 52 7.13 -15.91 -0.83
C ALA A 52 7.48 -15.14 -2.10
N ALA A 53 8.75 -15.09 -2.43
CA ALA A 53 9.25 -14.16 -3.46
C ALA A 53 8.48 -14.19 -4.76
N ASP A 54 8.28 -15.33 -5.35
CA ASP A 54 7.62 -15.41 -6.64
C ASP A 54 6.17 -14.97 -6.61
N ARG A 55 5.42 -15.50 -5.68
CA ARG A 55 4.01 -15.20 -5.60
C ARG A 55 3.79 -13.76 -5.17
N TRP A 56 4.54 -13.31 -4.17
CA TRP A 56 4.41 -11.95 -3.69
C TRP A 56 4.74 -10.94 -4.79
N THR A 57 5.83 -11.16 -5.50
CA THR A 57 6.27 -10.24 -6.53
C THR A 57 5.19 -10.08 -7.59
N ARG A 58 4.56 -11.17 -8.00
CA ARG A 58 3.50 -11.08 -8.99
C ARG A 58 2.31 -10.30 -8.49
N LEU A 59 1.88 -10.58 -7.26
CA LEU A 59 0.73 -9.90 -6.71
C LEU A 59 1.01 -8.41 -6.51
N TRP A 60 2.23 -8.09 -6.07
CA TRP A 60 2.59 -6.71 -5.84
C TRP A 60 2.70 -5.94 -7.15
N GLU A 61 3.28 -6.56 -8.18
CA GLU A 61 3.40 -5.89 -9.48
C GLU A 61 2.02 -5.59 -10.07
N VAL A 62 1.08 -6.48 -9.90
CA VAL A 62 -0.27 -6.25 -10.38
C VAL A 62 -0.92 -5.14 -9.56
N ALA A 63 -0.80 -5.21 -8.24
CA ALA A 63 -1.44 -4.22 -7.37
C ALA A 63 -0.94 -2.81 -7.64
N ARG A 64 0.35 -2.64 -7.92
CA ARG A 64 0.89 -1.32 -8.19
C ARG A 64 0.34 -0.66 -9.43
N ARG A 65 -0.29 -1.41 -10.30
CA ARG A 65 -0.85 -0.86 -11.53
C ARG A 65 -2.33 -0.59 -11.47
N GLU A 66 -2.95 -0.93 -10.35
CA GLU A 66 -4.38 -0.76 -10.22
C GLU A 66 -4.75 0.47 -9.43
N HIS A 67 -5.99 0.92 -9.64
CA HIS A 67 -6.54 1.98 -8.82
C HIS A 67 -7.09 1.28 -7.61
N LEU A 68 -6.41 1.38 -6.50
CA LEU A 68 -6.79 0.65 -5.30
C LEU A 68 -7.60 1.53 -4.35
N PRO A 69 -8.55 0.94 -3.63
CA PRO A 69 -9.31 1.71 -2.65
C PRO A 69 -8.45 2.08 -1.46
N PRO A 70 -8.90 3.01 -0.64
CA PRO A 70 -8.16 3.38 0.55
C PRO A 70 -8.00 2.20 1.49
N ILE A 71 -6.92 2.20 2.24
CA ILE A 71 -6.66 1.13 3.20
C ILE A 71 -7.62 1.31 4.38
N PRO A 72 -8.40 0.29 4.72
CA PRO A 72 -9.37 0.42 5.81
C PRO A 72 -8.70 0.71 7.15
N GLY A 73 -9.31 1.57 7.92
CA GLY A 73 -8.81 1.87 9.25
C GLY A 73 -7.70 2.87 9.35
N ILE A 74 -7.24 3.41 8.23
CA ILE A 74 -6.18 4.39 8.23
C ILE A 74 -6.77 5.74 7.84
N PRO A 75 -6.45 6.82 8.58
CA PRO A 75 -6.98 8.14 8.23
C PRO A 75 -6.59 8.53 6.81
N GLU A 76 -7.46 9.28 6.17
CA GLU A 76 -7.21 9.67 4.80
C GLU A 76 -5.90 10.40 4.60
N VAL A 77 -5.51 11.19 5.56
CA VAL A 77 -4.26 11.94 5.46
C VAL A 77 -3.05 11.01 5.37
N ASP A 78 -3.15 9.82 5.95
CA ASP A 78 -2.06 8.86 5.92
C ASP A 78 -2.29 7.75 4.89
N ASN A 79 -3.38 7.85 4.14
CA ASN A 79 -3.77 6.78 3.22
C ASN A 79 -3.43 7.18 1.80
N LEU A 80 -2.15 7.25 1.52
CA LEU A 80 -1.69 7.75 0.23
C LEU A 80 -1.93 6.75 -0.88
N PRO A 81 -2.26 7.23 -2.08
CA PRO A 81 -2.48 6.33 -3.21
C PRO A 81 -1.15 5.82 -3.73
N SER A 82 -1.21 4.85 -4.63
CA SER A 82 -0.02 4.35 -5.27
C SER A 82 0.60 5.47 -6.09
N THR A 83 1.83 5.28 -6.51
CA THR A 83 2.56 6.28 -7.26
C THR A 83 1.80 6.74 -8.49
N ALA A 84 1.20 5.81 -9.20
CA ALA A 84 0.48 6.16 -10.41
C ALA A 84 -0.74 7.02 -10.11
N SER A 85 -1.43 6.73 -9.01
CA SER A 85 -2.63 7.47 -8.66
C SER A 85 -2.32 8.78 -7.97
N ALA A 86 -1.14 8.90 -7.40
CA ALA A 86 -0.79 10.09 -6.65
C ALA A 86 -0.87 11.37 -7.47
N ALA A 87 -0.43 11.30 -8.70
CA ALA A 87 -0.45 12.47 -9.54
C ALA A 87 -1.87 12.93 -9.83
N GLU A 88 -2.73 12.00 -10.18
CA GLU A 88 -4.09 12.32 -10.43
C GLU A 88 -4.77 12.85 -9.22
N ARG A 89 -4.52 12.22 -8.10
CA ARG A 89 -5.12 12.63 -6.89
C ARG A 89 -4.68 14.01 -6.48
N GLY A 90 -3.45 14.37 -6.70
CA GLY A 90 -2.97 15.69 -6.40
C GLY A 90 -3.73 16.76 -7.15
N ILE A 91 -3.99 16.53 -8.41
CA ILE A 91 -4.74 17.46 -9.20
C ILE A 91 -6.17 17.55 -8.73
N ALA A 92 -6.79 16.44 -8.49
CA ALA A 92 -8.16 16.43 -8.05
C ALA A 92 -8.31 17.11 -6.70
N GLN A 93 -7.34 16.90 -5.84
CA GLN A 93 -7.39 17.47 -4.54
C GLN A 93 -7.27 18.98 -4.60
N ALA A 94 -6.43 19.49 -5.45
CA ALA A 94 -6.28 20.92 -5.61
C ALA A 94 -7.58 21.53 -6.07
N ARG A 95 -8.26 20.90 -7.00
CA ARG A 95 -9.52 21.39 -7.47
C ARG A 95 -10.58 21.35 -6.41
N ALA A 96 -10.61 20.30 -5.63
CA ALA A 96 -11.59 20.16 -4.58
C ALA A 96 -11.42 21.25 -3.53
N VAL A 97 -10.20 21.57 -3.21
CA VAL A 97 -9.94 22.61 -2.23
C VAL A 97 -10.46 23.95 -2.73
N VAL A 98 -10.20 24.24 -3.97
CA VAL A 98 -10.69 25.48 -4.54
C VAL A 98 -12.20 25.50 -4.53
N GLY A 99 -12.81 24.40 -4.92
CA GLY A 99 -14.24 24.33 -4.96
C GLY A 99 -14.89 24.48 -3.61
N LYS A 100 -14.21 24.03 -2.60
CA LYS A 100 -14.77 24.12 -1.37
C LYS A 100 -14.74 25.44 -0.77
N ARG A 101 -13.97 26.31 -1.29
CA ARG A 101 -13.85 27.47 -0.78
C ARG A 101 -14.97 28.23 -0.98
N ARG A 102 -15.82 28.11 -1.59
CA ARG A 102 -16.82 28.85 -1.82
C ARG A 102 -17.69 28.85 -1.10
#